data_eed6df27e6409e2f272944a0a53be0e2
#
_entry.id   eed6df27e6409e2f272944a0a53be0e2
#
_cell.length_a   1.000
_cell.length_b   1.000
_cell.length_c   1.000
_cell.angle_alpha   90.00
_cell.angle_beta   90.00
_cell.angle_gamma   90.00
#
_symmetry.space_group_name_H-M   'P 1'
#
loop_
_entity.id
_entity.type
_entity.pdbx_description
1 polymer ?
#
loop_
_entity_poly.entity_id
_entity_poly.type
_entity_poly.pdbx_seq_one_letter_code
_entity_poly.pdbx_strand_id
1 'polypeptide(L)'
;ILRTRTDAVSAATCTRAGARPFSAECRPVEPITQEACMFFEDHAFFDDEEVQVQSVEAGQRIADALGDNRAIVLRSHGLLTVGAGVPEAVGGFVQLERVCEAHLKAREAKPLSPEAARFAKQDLERLNAHRGAFFSMVDRHVGDRTAVL
;
A
#
# COMPACT_ATOMS: atom_id res chain seq x y z
N ILE A 1 9.02 -10.12 -6.94
CA ILE A 1 8.54 -9.93 -5.55
C ILE A 1 8.08 -11.26 -4.98
N LEU A 2 7.03 -11.92 -5.52
CA LEU A 2 6.48 -13.16 -4.94
C LEU A 2 7.45 -14.36 -4.94
N ARG A 3 8.51 -14.32 -5.74
CA ARG A 3 9.57 -15.36 -5.70
C ARG A 3 10.56 -15.12 -4.55
N THR A 4 10.70 -13.90 -4.09
CA THR A 4 11.68 -13.48 -3.08
C THR A 4 11.07 -13.48 -1.68
N ARG A 5 9.76 -13.18 -1.58
CA ARG A 5 8.99 -13.06 -0.33
C ARG A 5 8.16 -14.32 -0.12
N THR A 6 8.61 -15.21 0.75
CA THR A 6 7.90 -16.47 1.06
C THR A 6 6.63 -16.26 1.89
N ASP A 7 6.51 -15.13 2.57
CA ASP A 7 5.35 -14.68 3.35
C ASP A 7 4.29 -13.96 2.50
N ALA A 8 4.65 -13.50 1.30
CA ALA A 8 3.76 -12.82 0.39
C ALA A 8 3.24 -13.77 -0.69
N VAL A 9 1.95 -14.05 -0.69
CA VAL A 9 1.28 -14.92 -1.66
C VAL A 9 0.61 -14.12 -2.77
N SER A 10 0.29 -12.85 -2.49
CA SER A 10 -0.44 -11.96 -3.40
C SER A 10 0.20 -10.58 -3.45
N ALA A 11 0.08 -9.93 -4.60
CA ALA A 11 0.46 -8.54 -4.81
C ALA A 11 -0.65 -7.80 -5.55
N ALA A 12 -0.90 -6.56 -5.19
CA ALA A 12 -1.84 -5.66 -5.85
C ALA A 12 -1.12 -4.40 -6.31
N THR A 13 -1.35 -4.01 -7.56
CA THR A 13 -0.85 -2.75 -8.14
C THR A 13 -1.87 -2.18 -9.10
N CYS A 14 -1.98 -0.86 -9.12
CA CYS A 14 -2.82 -0.15 -10.07
C CYS A 14 -2.38 1.32 -10.16
N THR A 15 -2.74 1.98 -11.25
CA THR A 15 -2.46 3.39 -11.50
C THR A 15 -3.73 4.24 -11.36
N ARG A 16 -4.22 4.44 -10.12
CA ARG A 16 -5.42 5.23 -9.83
C ARG A 16 -5.11 6.71 -9.58
N ALA A 17 -6.19 7.49 -9.36
CA ALA A 17 -6.12 8.94 -9.29
C ALA A 17 -5.27 9.50 -8.13
N GLY A 18 -5.21 8.83 -6.98
CA GLY A 18 -4.35 9.23 -5.86
C GLY A 18 -2.92 8.68 -5.98
N ALA A 19 -2.79 7.45 -6.46
CA ALA A 19 -1.51 6.75 -6.57
C ALA A 19 -0.49 7.45 -7.46
N ARG A 20 -0.90 7.83 -8.67
CA ARG A 20 0.00 8.46 -9.66
C ARG A 20 0.56 9.80 -9.23
N PRO A 21 -0.27 10.81 -8.91
CA PRO A 21 0.26 12.12 -8.55
C PRO A 21 1.06 12.05 -7.24
N PHE A 22 0.65 11.24 -6.26
CA PHE A 22 1.43 11.06 -5.04
C PHE A 22 2.80 10.43 -5.31
N SER A 23 2.87 9.39 -6.16
CA SER A 23 4.14 8.76 -6.51
C SER A 23 5.10 9.70 -7.24
N ALA A 24 4.58 10.69 -7.95
CA ALA A 24 5.37 11.72 -8.62
C ALA A 24 5.93 12.80 -7.67
N GLU A 25 5.38 12.93 -6.46
CA GLU A 25 5.91 13.85 -5.43
C GLU A 25 7.21 13.33 -4.78
N CYS A 26 7.63 12.11 -5.06
CA CYS A 26 8.88 11.51 -4.60
C CYS A 26 9.08 11.63 -3.08
N ARG A 27 8.05 11.32 -2.30
CA ARG A 27 8.09 11.38 -0.84
C ARG A 27 7.44 10.16 -0.19
N PRO A 28 7.83 9.80 1.03
CA PRO A 28 7.19 8.71 1.77
C PRO A 28 5.77 9.10 2.23
N VAL A 29 5.01 8.07 2.62
CA VAL A 29 3.74 8.23 3.32
C VAL A 29 3.99 8.61 4.78
N GLU A 30 3.41 9.71 5.23
CA GLU A 30 3.48 10.15 6.62
C GLU A 30 2.19 9.79 7.37
N PRO A 31 2.23 9.58 8.70
CA PRO A 31 1.06 9.21 9.50
C PRO A 31 0.16 10.43 9.77
N ILE A 32 -0.44 11.01 8.71
CA ILE A 32 -1.32 12.19 8.79
C ILE A 32 -2.79 11.82 9.03
N THR A 33 -3.16 10.56 8.87
CA THR A 33 -4.48 10.02 9.17
C THR A 33 -4.34 8.69 9.91
N GLN A 34 -5.43 8.22 10.52
CA GLN A 34 -5.44 6.91 11.18
C GLN A 34 -5.06 5.80 10.20
N GLU A 35 -5.63 5.81 8.99
CA GLU A 35 -5.34 4.79 7.96
C GLU A 35 -3.87 4.86 7.49
N ALA A 36 -3.27 6.04 7.46
CA ALA A 36 -1.86 6.20 7.09
C ALA A 36 -0.93 5.48 8.09
N CYS A 37 -1.35 5.36 9.37
CA CYS A 37 -0.58 4.64 10.38
C CYS A 37 -0.39 3.16 10.04
N MET A 38 -1.27 2.55 9.24
CA MET A 38 -1.11 1.17 8.77
C MET A 38 0.21 0.94 8.05
N PHE A 39 0.71 1.97 7.39
CA PHE A 39 1.93 1.93 6.58
C PHE A 39 3.13 2.56 7.29
N PHE A 40 2.96 3.02 8.52
CA PHE A 40 4.05 3.60 9.29
C PHE A 40 5.13 2.54 9.58
N GLU A 41 6.38 2.83 9.18
CA GLU A 41 7.51 1.89 9.25
C GLU A 41 7.22 0.55 8.52
N ASP A 42 6.37 0.57 7.50
CA ASP A 42 5.96 -0.63 6.75
C ASP A 42 5.66 -0.31 5.28
N HIS A 43 6.35 0.68 4.76
CA HIS A 43 6.37 0.98 3.35
C HIS A 43 7.76 1.42 2.91
N ALA A 44 8.06 1.14 1.65
CA ALA A 44 9.27 1.57 0.98
C ALA A 44 8.95 2.61 -0.09
N PHE A 45 9.99 3.32 -0.52
CA PHE A 45 9.93 4.21 -1.66
C PHE A 45 11.00 3.78 -2.67
N PHE A 46 10.62 3.54 -3.92
CA PHE A 46 11.51 3.17 -5.00
C PHE A 46 11.72 4.35 -5.93
N ASP A 47 12.87 5.00 -5.79
CA ASP A 47 13.28 6.15 -6.58
C ASP A 47 14.16 5.69 -7.76
N ASP A 48 13.53 5.09 -8.77
CA ASP A 48 14.18 4.69 -10.02
C ASP A 48 13.47 5.36 -11.21
N GLU A 49 14.23 5.82 -12.17
CA GLU A 49 13.69 6.48 -13.37
C GLU A 49 13.20 5.46 -14.43
N GLU A 50 13.42 4.17 -14.24
CA GLU A 50 12.84 3.11 -15.07
C GLU A 50 11.36 2.92 -14.74
N VAL A 51 10.52 3.77 -15.35
CA VAL A 51 9.06 3.80 -15.07
C VAL A 51 8.34 2.54 -15.57
N GLN A 52 8.90 1.84 -16.56
CA GLN A 52 8.32 0.61 -17.10
C GLN A 52 9.14 -0.61 -16.68
N VAL A 53 8.57 -1.43 -15.83
CA VAL A 53 9.20 -2.68 -15.36
C VAL A 53 9.05 -3.75 -16.45
N GLN A 54 10.06 -3.88 -17.31
CA GLN A 54 10.04 -4.81 -18.45
C GLN A 54 11.05 -5.96 -18.32
N SER A 55 11.92 -5.92 -17.31
CA SER A 55 12.95 -6.93 -17.09
C SER A 55 12.81 -7.63 -15.75
N VAL A 56 13.39 -8.80 -15.62
CA VAL A 56 13.49 -9.54 -14.36
C VAL A 56 14.35 -8.77 -13.35
N GLU A 57 15.40 -8.12 -13.82
CA GLU A 57 16.32 -7.31 -13.03
C GLU A 57 15.61 -6.10 -12.43
N ALA A 58 14.77 -5.40 -13.21
CA ALA A 58 13.95 -4.32 -12.70
C ALA A 58 12.96 -4.80 -11.62
N GLY A 59 12.32 -5.95 -11.85
CA GLY A 59 11.48 -6.60 -10.87
C GLY A 59 12.21 -6.99 -9.58
N GLN A 60 13.48 -7.41 -9.70
CA GLN A 60 14.32 -7.75 -8.55
C GLN A 60 14.68 -6.48 -7.74
N ARG A 61 15.07 -5.39 -8.40
CA ARG A 61 15.35 -4.11 -7.70
C ARG A 61 14.16 -3.60 -6.90
N ILE A 62 12.94 -3.74 -7.45
CA ILE A 62 11.71 -3.39 -6.71
C ILE A 62 11.51 -4.33 -5.52
N ALA A 63 11.77 -5.62 -5.68
CA ALA A 63 11.66 -6.59 -4.59
C ALA A 63 12.67 -6.29 -3.46
N ASP A 64 13.90 -5.95 -3.84
CA ASP A 64 14.96 -5.58 -2.88
C ASP A 64 14.60 -4.27 -2.13
N ALA A 65 14.07 -3.28 -2.86
CA ALA A 65 13.63 -2.02 -2.26
C ALA A 65 12.40 -2.21 -1.34
N LEU A 66 11.45 -3.07 -1.70
CA LEU A 66 10.31 -3.40 -0.85
C LEU A 66 10.78 -4.04 0.47
N GLY A 67 11.81 -4.89 0.44
CA GLY A 67 12.29 -5.61 1.62
C GLY A 67 11.14 -6.37 2.31
N ASP A 68 11.07 -6.24 3.63
CA ASP A 68 10.01 -6.88 4.45
C ASP A 68 8.72 -6.05 4.54
N ASN A 69 8.68 -4.86 3.93
CA ASN A 69 7.50 -3.98 3.98
C ASN A 69 6.31 -4.57 3.22
N ARG A 70 5.11 -4.15 3.62
CA ARG A 70 3.85 -4.52 2.96
C ARG A 70 3.50 -3.64 1.77
N ALA A 71 4.13 -2.47 1.64
CA ALA A 71 3.81 -1.51 0.59
C ALA A 71 5.07 -0.86 0.02
N ILE A 72 4.98 -0.43 -1.24
CA ILE A 72 6.02 0.38 -1.87
C ILE A 72 5.39 1.41 -2.80
N VAL A 73 5.90 2.63 -2.73
CA VAL A 73 5.61 3.71 -3.67
C VAL A 73 6.66 3.67 -4.77
N LEU A 74 6.22 3.52 -6.00
CA LEU A 74 7.08 3.48 -7.18
C LEU A 74 7.05 4.84 -7.86
N ARG A 75 8.18 5.57 -7.88
CA ARG A 75 8.30 6.92 -8.46
C ARG A 75 7.63 7.00 -9.84
N SER A 76 6.74 7.97 -10.01
CA SER A 76 6.03 8.25 -11.28
C SER A 76 5.27 7.07 -11.89
N HIS A 77 5.17 5.94 -11.20
CA HIS A 77 4.47 4.75 -11.66
C HIS A 77 3.17 4.51 -10.87
N GLY A 78 3.23 4.51 -9.54
CA GLY A 78 2.08 4.26 -8.67
C GLY A 78 2.45 3.51 -7.40
N LEU A 79 1.57 2.62 -6.97
CA LEU A 79 1.67 1.90 -5.71
C LEU A 79 1.67 0.38 -5.95
N LEU A 80 2.33 -0.34 -5.04
CA LEU A 80 2.24 -1.79 -4.96
C LEU A 80 2.13 -2.19 -3.49
N THR A 81 1.27 -3.16 -3.21
CA THR A 81 1.11 -3.78 -1.89
C THR A 81 1.19 -5.29 -2.00
N VAL A 82 1.67 -5.93 -0.96
CA VAL A 82 1.75 -7.39 -0.85
C VAL A 82 0.97 -7.88 0.37
N GLY A 83 0.62 -9.16 0.39
CA GLY A 83 -0.07 -9.77 1.51
C GLY A 83 -0.01 -11.29 1.48
N ALA A 84 -0.32 -11.91 2.62
CA ALA A 84 -0.44 -13.36 2.78
C ALA A 84 -1.62 -13.96 1.98
N GLY A 85 -2.46 -13.12 1.39
CA GLY A 85 -3.55 -13.48 0.51
C GLY A 85 -4.11 -12.28 -0.23
N VAL A 86 -5.01 -12.54 -1.18
CA VAL A 86 -5.66 -11.49 -1.99
C VAL A 86 -6.37 -10.43 -1.13
N PRO A 87 -7.10 -10.79 -0.06
CA PRO A 87 -7.76 -9.79 0.79
C PRO A 87 -6.80 -8.78 1.42
N GLU A 88 -5.64 -9.23 1.87
CA GLU A 88 -4.63 -8.34 2.47
C GLU A 88 -3.98 -7.44 1.43
N ALA A 89 -3.56 -8.00 0.30
CA ALA A 89 -2.91 -7.24 -0.76
C ALA A 89 -3.85 -6.19 -1.36
N VAL A 90 -5.05 -6.58 -1.74
CA VAL A 90 -6.04 -5.67 -2.38
C VAL A 90 -6.59 -4.66 -1.36
N GLY A 91 -6.93 -5.11 -0.15
CA GLY A 91 -7.41 -4.23 0.91
C GLY A 91 -6.35 -3.20 1.31
N GLY A 92 -5.10 -3.63 1.45
CA GLY A 92 -3.95 -2.75 1.68
C GLY A 92 -3.79 -1.73 0.56
N PHE A 93 -3.91 -2.16 -0.70
CA PHE A 93 -3.83 -1.27 -1.85
C PHE A 93 -4.89 -0.17 -1.81
N VAL A 94 -6.14 -0.54 -1.53
CA VAL A 94 -7.24 0.44 -1.45
C VAL A 94 -7.04 1.44 -0.31
N GLN A 95 -6.54 1.00 0.83
CA GLN A 95 -6.22 1.91 1.93
C GLN A 95 -5.06 2.83 1.57
N LEU A 96 -3.99 2.30 0.96
CA LEU A 96 -2.85 3.11 0.54
C LEU A 96 -3.23 4.18 -0.50
N GLU A 97 -4.10 3.82 -1.45
CA GLU A 97 -4.65 4.76 -2.44
C GLU A 97 -5.39 5.93 -1.77
N ARG A 98 -6.25 5.64 -0.78
CA ARG A 98 -6.97 6.66 0.00
C ARG A 98 -6.02 7.53 0.82
N VAL A 99 -4.99 6.93 1.39
CA VAL A 99 -3.95 7.65 2.12
C VAL A 99 -3.19 8.61 1.20
N CYS A 100 -2.80 8.16 0.01
CA CYS A 100 -2.18 9.02 -0.99
C CYS A 100 -3.10 10.17 -1.41
N GLU A 101 -4.38 9.91 -1.62
CA GLU A 101 -5.37 10.95 -1.91
C GLU A 101 -5.50 11.96 -0.76
N ALA A 102 -5.49 11.49 0.49
CA ALA A 102 -5.50 12.37 1.67
C ALA A 102 -4.26 13.26 1.72
N HIS A 103 -3.08 12.72 1.45
CA HIS A 103 -1.84 13.49 1.35
C HIS A 103 -1.89 14.60 0.30
N LEU A 104 -2.46 14.31 -0.88
CA LEU A 104 -2.59 15.28 -1.97
C LEU A 104 -3.58 16.41 -1.63
N LYS A 105 -4.60 16.12 -0.82
CA LYS A 105 -5.63 17.09 -0.44
C LYS A 105 -5.27 17.89 0.81
N ALA A 106 -4.47 17.34 1.70
CA ALA A 106 -4.08 17.97 2.96
C ALA A 106 -2.92 18.95 2.72
N ARG A 107 -3.19 20.26 2.78
CA ARG A 107 -2.19 21.30 2.47
C ARG A 107 -1.16 21.53 3.59
N GLU A 108 -1.57 21.36 4.83
CA GLU A 108 -0.75 21.64 6.03
C GLU A 108 -0.94 20.54 7.07
N ALA A 109 -0.82 19.28 6.62
CA ALA A 109 -0.97 18.15 7.51
C ALA A 109 0.17 18.13 8.55
N LYS A 110 -0.19 17.82 9.78
CA LYS A 110 0.76 17.56 10.86
C LYS A 110 0.79 16.07 11.14
N PRO A 111 1.89 15.38 10.84
CA PRO A 111 2.01 13.96 11.15
C PRO A 111 1.86 13.69 12.66
N LEU A 112 1.29 12.55 12.99
CA LEU A 112 1.27 12.03 14.35
C LEU A 112 2.71 11.76 14.84
N SER A 113 2.90 11.76 16.15
CA SER A 113 4.17 11.31 16.71
C SER A 113 4.43 9.82 16.35
N PRO A 114 5.69 9.39 16.26
CA PRO A 114 6.00 7.99 15.99
C PRO A 114 5.35 7.00 16.98
N GLU A 115 5.24 7.39 18.24
CA GLU A 115 4.58 6.60 19.29
C GLU A 115 3.09 6.44 19.00
N ALA A 116 2.39 7.53 18.71
CA ALA A 116 0.97 7.52 18.38
C ALA A 116 0.70 6.74 17.08
N ALA A 117 1.57 6.88 16.08
CA ALA A 117 1.45 6.15 14.83
C ALA A 117 1.62 4.63 15.01
N ARG A 118 2.60 4.18 15.81
CA ARG A 118 2.78 2.76 16.13
C ARG A 118 1.60 2.20 16.93
N PHE A 119 1.07 2.95 17.89
CA PHE A 119 -0.10 2.55 18.64
C PHE A 119 -1.32 2.36 17.73
N ALA A 120 -1.61 3.34 16.87
CA ALA A 120 -2.70 3.25 15.91
C ALA A 120 -2.52 2.09 14.92
N LYS A 121 -1.27 1.85 14.45
CA LYS A 121 -0.94 0.70 13.59
C LYS A 121 -1.31 -0.63 14.28
N GLN A 122 -0.89 -0.83 15.52
CA GLN A 122 -1.17 -2.05 16.28
C GLN A 122 -2.68 -2.30 16.44
N ASP A 123 -3.46 -1.23 16.69
CA ASP A 123 -4.92 -1.35 16.78
C ASP A 123 -5.56 -1.74 15.46
N LEU A 124 -5.12 -1.14 14.35
CA LEU A 124 -5.62 -1.45 13.01
C LEU A 124 -5.25 -2.88 12.56
N GLU A 125 -4.07 -3.36 12.94
CA GLU A 125 -3.64 -4.74 12.71
C GLU A 125 -4.49 -5.74 13.51
N ARG A 126 -4.76 -5.46 14.78
CA ARG A 126 -5.63 -6.27 15.62
C ARG A 126 -7.04 -6.39 15.07
N LEU A 127 -7.53 -5.33 14.42
CA LEU A 127 -8.83 -5.30 13.76
C LEU A 127 -8.82 -5.92 12.34
N ASN A 128 -7.68 -6.38 11.85
CA ASN A 128 -7.51 -6.84 10.46
C ASN A 128 -8.04 -5.84 9.43
N ALA A 129 -7.71 -4.57 9.58
CA ALA A 129 -8.28 -3.47 8.80
C ALA A 129 -8.09 -3.62 7.29
N HIS A 130 -6.98 -4.22 6.82
CA HIS A 130 -6.75 -4.52 5.40
C HIS A 130 -7.82 -5.48 4.85
N ARG A 131 -8.05 -6.60 5.55
CA ARG A 131 -9.09 -7.58 5.15
C ARG A 131 -10.47 -6.95 5.22
N GLY A 132 -10.76 -6.16 6.24
CA GLY A 132 -12.03 -5.43 6.38
C GLY A 132 -12.30 -4.51 5.19
N ALA A 133 -11.31 -3.80 4.71
CA ALA A 133 -11.41 -2.95 3.53
C ALA A 133 -11.76 -3.76 2.27
N PHE A 134 -11.11 -4.92 2.06
CA PHE A 134 -11.41 -5.82 0.95
C PHE A 134 -12.85 -6.31 0.99
N PHE A 135 -13.28 -6.91 2.10
CA PHE A 135 -14.63 -7.46 2.21
C PHE A 135 -15.72 -6.40 2.11
N SER A 136 -15.49 -5.20 2.63
CA SER A 136 -16.41 -4.07 2.43
C SER A 136 -16.59 -3.70 0.96
N MET A 137 -15.55 -3.83 0.13
CA MET A 137 -15.66 -3.64 -1.32
C MET A 137 -16.38 -4.80 -2.00
N VAL A 138 -16.09 -6.03 -1.61
CA VAL A 138 -16.79 -7.22 -2.12
C VAL A 138 -18.29 -7.07 -1.85
N ASP A 139 -18.68 -6.69 -0.63
CA ASP A 139 -20.08 -6.48 -0.25
C ASP A 139 -20.79 -5.41 -1.10
N ARG A 140 -20.04 -4.37 -1.49
CA ARG A 140 -20.59 -3.26 -2.26
C ARG A 140 -20.68 -3.55 -3.76
N HIS A 141 -19.74 -4.31 -4.31
CA HIS A 141 -19.53 -4.38 -5.77
C HIS A 141 -19.71 -5.78 -6.36
N VAL A 142 -19.72 -6.83 -5.55
CA VAL A 142 -19.84 -8.22 -5.98
C VAL A 142 -21.17 -8.78 -5.50
N GLY A 143 -22.07 -9.08 -6.42
CA GLY A 143 -23.41 -9.60 -6.09
C GLY A 143 -23.40 -11.02 -5.53
N ASP A 144 -22.41 -11.83 -5.91
CA ASP A 144 -22.23 -13.20 -5.43
C ASP A 144 -20.85 -13.33 -4.74
N ARG A 145 -20.87 -13.41 -3.41
CA ARG A 145 -19.65 -13.56 -2.61
C ARG A 145 -18.89 -14.86 -2.87
N THR A 146 -19.57 -15.91 -3.30
CA THR A 146 -18.92 -17.22 -3.55
C THR A 146 -17.99 -17.16 -4.75
N ALA A 147 -18.10 -16.14 -5.59
CA ALA A 147 -17.21 -15.92 -6.72
C ALA A 147 -15.80 -15.40 -6.31
N VAL A 148 -15.61 -15.00 -5.05
CA VAL A 148 -14.36 -14.37 -4.54
C VAL A 148 -13.83 -15.04 -3.26
N LEU A 149 -14.54 -15.98 -2.71
CA LEU A 149 -14.17 -16.81 -1.55
C LEU A 149 -13.85 -18.25 -2.03
#